data_8b8fa595944e585fd7bf6695584a77f9
#
_entry.id   8b8fa595944e585fd7bf6695584a77f9
#
_cell.length_a   1.000
_cell.length_b   1.000
_cell.length_c   1.000
_cell.angle_alpha   90.00
_cell.angle_beta   90.00
_cell.angle_gamma   90.00
#
_symmetry.space_group_name_H-M   'P 1'
#
loop_
_entity.id
_entity.type
_entity.pdbx_description
1 polymer ?
#
loop_
_entity_poly.entity_id
_entity_poly.type
_entity_poly.pdbx_seq_one_letter_code
_entity_poly.pdbx_strand_id
1 'polypeptide(L)'
;MIITVTLNAAIDKSLSVPNFRLGRRHRTVEQTTMPGGKGVNVARTLKTLGQPVIATGFAGGPTGTRIVEQLTAESILNDFVRIREESRTNTAVYDPTTGEQTEINERGPAVSPNEVDLFRDKLLYLARGADIVVFAGSLPRGVDPEIYAQLVRELRRMDVTTVVDSEGEPMHHAVRAEPDVISPNVNEAEELVGHEFNDEQERVGAVGEMVALGPGEAIMTLPDGCIASLRVDGERTLHRVWIEPRESVAAVGAGDAFLAGYVAARYPGAPAEECLRRGVACGAESTGRLGAGLVDVRQAERLLAEIEVERLDAPAEVG
;
A
#
# COMPACT_ATOMS: atom_id res chain seq x y z
N MET A 1 -1.62 -18.06 -3.43
CA MET A 1 -0.38 -17.25 -3.55
C MET A 1 -0.77 -15.78 -3.75
N ILE A 2 0.01 -14.85 -3.18
CA ILE A 2 -0.22 -13.40 -3.30
C ILE A 2 0.79 -12.82 -4.29
N ILE A 3 0.34 -11.90 -5.17
CA ILE A 3 1.21 -11.12 -6.04
C ILE A 3 1.11 -9.66 -5.63
N THR A 4 2.24 -8.97 -5.48
CA THR A 4 2.26 -7.51 -5.31
C THR A 4 2.84 -6.86 -6.55
N VAL A 5 2.16 -5.83 -7.04
CA VAL A 5 2.54 -5.09 -8.25
C VAL A 5 3.06 -3.71 -7.85
N THR A 6 4.28 -3.39 -8.28
CA THR A 6 4.92 -2.09 -8.09
C THR A 6 5.40 -1.56 -9.44
N LEU A 7 4.56 -0.79 -10.14
CA LEU A 7 4.92 -0.29 -11.48
C LEU A 7 6.00 0.81 -11.43
N ASN A 8 6.16 1.49 -10.31
CA ASN A 8 7.13 2.56 -10.12
C ASN A 8 8.06 2.26 -8.93
N ALA A 9 8.69 1.08 -8.95
CA ALA A 9 9.64 0.64 -7.91
C ALA A 9 10.83 1.60 -7.78
N ALA A 10 11.36 1.70 -6.57
CA ALA A 10 12.44 2.62 -6.22
C ALA A 10 13.53 1.94 -5.38
N ILE A 11 14.66 2.62 -5.25
CA ILE A 11 15.50 2.49 -4.08
C ILE A 11 15.14 3.62 -3.11
N ASP A 12 14.69 3.26 -1.92
CA ASP A 12 14.39 4.23 -0.86
C ASP A 12 15.63 4.44 0.00
N LYS A 13 16.05 5.69 0.11
CA LYS A 13 17.20 6.12 0.89
C LYS A 13 16.73 7.00 2.04
N SER A 14 16.88 6.51 3.27
CA SER A 14 16.55 7.26 4.49
C SER A 14 17.86 7.81 5.10
N LEU A 15 17.84 9.12 5.40
CA LEU A 15 18.96 9.86 5.96
C LEU A 15 18.55 10.48 7.29
N SER A 16 19.25 10.15 8.37
CA SER A 16 19.08 10.86 9.65
C SER A 16 20.03 12.07 9.69
N VAL A 17 19.45 13.26 9.80
CA VAL A 17 20.17 14.55 9.71
C VAL A 17 19.70 15.48 10.83
N PRO A 18 20.43 15.55 11.97
CA PRO A 18 20.09 16.43 13.07
C PRO A 18 20.09 17.92 12.66
N ASN A 19 19.08 18.66 13.11
CA ASN A 19 18.89 20.10 12.85
C ASN A 19 18.86 20.39 11.33
N PHE A 20 18.09 19.62 10.57
CA PHE A 20 17.94 19.81 9.13
C PHE A 20 17.36 21.19 8.81
N ARG A 21 18.04 21.93 7.90
CA ARG A 21 17.61 23.27 7.45
C ARG A 21 17.90 23.47 5.97
N LEU A 22 16.96 24.04 5.26
CA LEU A 22 17.15 24.45 3.87
C LEU A 22 18.32 25.44 3.74
N GLY A 23 19.05 25.35 2.62
CA GLY A 23 20.17 26.24 2.32
C GLY A 23 21.45 25.99 3.14
N ARG A 24 21.54 24.90 3.88
CA ARG A 24 22.69 24.52 4.67
C ARG A 24 23.32 23.22 4.18
N ARG A 25 24.61 23.04 4.49
CA ARG A 25 25.30 21.76 4.27
C ARG A 25 25.12 20.91 5.52
N HIS A 26 24.64 19.69 5.31
CA HIS A 26 24.42 18.71 6.37
C HIS A 26 25.31 17.47 6.20
N ARG A 27 25.48 16.73 7.28
CA ARG A 27 26.07 15.40 7.30
C ARG A 27 25.10 14.45 8.00
N THR A 28 24.90 13.29 7.41
CA THR A 28 24.08 12.24 8.00
C THR A 28 24.78 11.62 9.21
N VAL A 29 24.03 11.32 10.24
CA VAL A 29 24.48 10.51 11.38
C VAL A 29 24.17 9.03 11.17
N GLU A 30 23.12 8.73 10.41
CA GLU A 30 22.72 7.39 10.02
C GLU A 30 22.13 7.42 8.62
N GLN A 31 22.26 6.33 7.88
CA GLN A 31 21.61 6.15 6.59
C GLN A 31 21.21 4.70 6.35
N THR A 32 20.07 4.51 5.72
CA THR A 32 19.58 3.21 5.27
C THR A 32 19.23 3.28 3.79
N THR A 33 19.41 2.18 3.09
CA THR A 33 19.05 2.08 1.67
C THR A 33 18.44 0.73 1.40
N MET A 34 17.20 0.69 0.89
CA MET A 34 16.44 -0.54 0.67
C MET A 34 15.57 -0.46 -0.58
N PRO A 35 15.19 -1.60 -1.18
CA PRO A 35 14.15 -1.60 -2.20
C PRO A 35 12.86 -1.05 -1.64
N GLY A 36 12.18 -0.23 -2.43
CA GLY A 36 10.95 0.44 -2.02
C GLY A 36 9.94 0.60 -3.15
N GLY A 37 8.93 1.38 -2.84
CA GLY A 37 7.66 1.47 -3.54
C GLY A 37 6.60 0.64 -2.83
N LYS A 38 5.34 1.16 -2.78
CA LYS A 38 4.26 0.61 -1.95
C LYS A 38 4.14 -0.93 -2.07
N GLY A 39 4.04 -1.50 -3.28
CA GLY A 39 3.90 -2.94 -3.45
C GLY A 39 5.12 -3.76 -3.02
N VAL A 40 6.34 -3.22 -3.13
CA VAL A 40 7.57 -3.84 -2.58
C VAL A 40 7.51 -3.86 -1.05
N ASN A 41 7.06 -2.79 -0.42
CA ASN A 41 6.90 -2.71 1.03
C ASN A 41 5.83 -3.71 1.53
N VAL A 42 4.71 -3.80 0.83
CA VAL A 42 3.67 -4.83 1.07
C VAL A 42 4.26 -6.23 0.95
N ALA A 43 5.05 -6.52 -0.10
CA ALA A 43 5.69 -7.83 -0.28
C ALA A 43 6.63 -8.19 0.88
N ARG A 44 7.44 -7.22 1.34
CA ARG A 44 8.36 -7.41 2.47
C ARG A 44 7.62 -7.76 3.75
N THR A 45 6.56 -7.00 4.06
CA THR A 45 5.72 -7.28 5.23
C THR A 45 5.01 -8.62 5.12
N LEU A 46 4.42 -8.96 3.97
CA LEU A 46 3.80 -10.27 3.73
C LEU A 46 4.79 -11.43 3.93
N LYS A 47 6.02 -11.29 3.40
CA LYS A 47 7.08 -12.26 3.60
C LYS A 47 7.42 -12.43 5.08
N THR A 48 7.53 -11.32 5.81
CA THR A 48 7.80 -11.33 7.27
C THR A 48 6.66 -12.01 8.04
N LEU A 49 5.40 -11.83 7.60
CA LEU A 49 4.22 -12.51 8.15
C LEU A 49 4.08 -13.98 7.67
N GLY A 50 5.06 -14.51 6.95
CA GLY A 50 5.09 -15.91 6.51
C GLY A 50 4.17 -16.25 5.34
N GLN A 51 3.69 -15.24 4.61
CA GLN A 51 2.79 -15.46 3.47
C GLN A 51 3.55 -15.75 2.16
N PRO A 52 3.02 -16.61 1.29
CA PRO A 52 3.61 -16.87 -0.02
C PRO A 52 3.36 -15.68 -0.96
N VAL A 53 4.39 -14.90 -1.24
CA VAL A 53 4.31 -13.67 -2.04
C VAL A 53 5.33 -13.66 -3.18
N ILE A 54 4.92 -13.11 -4.33
CA ILE A 54 5.79 -12.73 -5.44
C ILE A 54 5.65 -11.24 -5.70
N ALA A 55 6.76 -10.50 -5.67
CA ALA A 55 6.81 -9.10 -6.06
C ALA A 55 7.08 -8.99 -7.57
N THR A 56 6.32 -8.13 -8.27
CA THR A 56 6.49 -7.86 -9.69
C THR A 56 6.28 -6.39 -10.03
N GLY A 57 6.61 -6.00 -11.24
CA GLY A 57 6.50 -4.62 -11.72
C GLY A 57 7.61 -4.30 -12.72
N PHE A 58 8.08 -3.05 -12.74
CA PHE A 58 9.18 -2.60 -13.58
C PHE A 58 10.46 -2.37 -12.79
N ALA A 59 11.60 -2.81 -13.37
CA ALA A 59 12.91 -2.57 -12.80
C ALA A 59 13.92 -2.29 -13.92
N GLY A 60 14.51 -1.09 -13.96
CA GLY A 60 15.39 -0.66 -15.01
C GLY A 60 16.75 -0.15 -14.53
N GLY A 61 17.75 -0.26 -15.38
CA GLY A 61 19.10 0.20 -15.13
C GLY A 61 19.81 -0.46 -13.94
N PRO A 62 20.93 0.11 -13.48
CA PRO A 62 21.63 -0.33 -12.28
C PRO A 62 20.76 -0.31 -11.03
N THR A 63 19.95 0.73 -10.85
CA THR A 63 19.00 0.85 -9.71
C THR A 63 17.99 -0.30 -9.70
N GLY A 64 17.39 -0.63 -10.86
CA GLY A 64 16.48 -1.77 -10.98
C GLY A 64 17.16 -3.12 -10.73
N THR A 65 18.43 -3.26 -11.13
CA THR A 65 19.22 -4.46 -10.79
C THR A 65 19.40 -4.59 -9.29
N ARG A 66 19.76 -3.48 -8.62
CA ARG A 66 19.91 -3.45 -7.17
C ARG A 66 18.60 -3.78 -6.43
N ILE A 67 17.45 -3.29 -6.91
CA ILE A 67 16.14 -3.64 -6.34
C ILE A 67 15.96 -5.16 -6.34
N VAL A 68 16.12 -5.81 -7.50
CA VAL A 68 15.94 -7.25 -7.66
C VAL A 68 16.92 -8.06 -6.81
N GLU A 69 18.21 -7.68 -6.79
CA GLU A 69 19.24 -8.35 -6.00
C GLU A 69 18.95 -8.26 -4.48
N GLN A 70 18.54 -7.09 -3.99
CA GLN A 70 18.21 -6.92 -2.58
C GLN A 70 16.95 -7.69 -2.18
N LEU A 71 15.88 -7.67 -3.00
CA LEU A 71 14.69 -8.48 -2.75
C LEU A 71 15.03 -9.98 -2.70
N THR A 72 15.92 -10.43 -3.58
CA THR A 72 16.41 -11.82 -3.60
C THR A 72 17.20 -12.13 -2.32
N ALA A 73 18.05 -11.21 -1.86
CA ALA A 73 18.79 -11.35 -0.61
C ALA A 73 17.87 -11.37 0.62
N GLU A 74 16.76 -10.63 0.59
CA GLU A 74 15.69 -10.68 1.59
C GLU A 74 14.81 -11.96 1.47
N SER A 75 15.12 -12.86 0.54
CA SER A 75 14.34 -14.07 0.24
C SER A 75 12.88 -13.76 -0.16
N ILE A 76 12.64 -12.63 -0.80
CA ILE A 76 11.38 -12.27 -1.42
C ILE A 76 11.41 -12.73 -2.87
N LEU A 77 10.51 -13.67 -3.23
CA LEU A 77 10.35 -14.09 -4.62
C LEU A 77 9.94 -12.89 -5.46
N ASN A 78 10.62 -12.70 -6.58
CA ASN A 78 10.34 -11.56 -7.44
C ASN A 78 10.55 -11.89 -8.91
N ASP A 79 9.73 -11.26 -9.77
CA ASP A 79 9.82 -11.40 -11.22
C ASP A 79 9.45 -10.08 -11.91
N PHE A 80 10.37 -9.12 -11.89
CA PHE A 80 10.21 -7.81 -12.52
C PHE A 80 10.49 -7.85 -14.03
N VAL A 81 9.71 -7.07 -14.78
CA VAL A 81 10.03 -6.77 -16.18
C VAL A 81 11.19 -5.79 -16.24
N ARG A 82 12.24 -6.16 -16.96
CA ARG A 82 13.38 -5.27 -17.19
C ARG A 82 13.02 -4.21 -18.22
N ILE A 83 13.13 -2.93 -17.81
CA ILE A 83 12.87 -1.78 -18.65
C ILE A 83 14.16 -1.04 -19.01
N ARG A 84 14.10 -0.24 -20.07
CA ARG A 84 15.28 0.46 -20.62
C ARG A 84 15.74 1.60 -19.71
N GLU A 85 14.81 2.45 -19.24
CA GLU A 85 15.14 3.58 -18.37
C GLU A 85 15.42 3.13 -16.94
N GLU A 86 16.22 3.89 -16.22
CA GLU A 86 16.63 3.57 -14.86
C GLU A 86 15.50 3.79 -13.86
N SER A 87 15.30 2.84 -12.95
CA SER A 87 14.40 2.99 -11.80
C SER A 87 14.81 4.16 -10.91
N ARG A 88 13.85 4.74 -10.24
CA ARG A 88 14.00 5.93 -9.41
C ARG A 88 14.66 5.65 -8.06
N THR A 89 15.17 6.73 -7.45
CA THR A 89 15.59 6.76 -6.05
C THR A 89 14.74 7.79 -5.31
N ASN A 90 14.14 7.39 -4.20
CA ASN A 90 13.49 8.32 -3.27
C ASN A 90 14.43 8.62 -2.11
N THR A 91 14.39 9.84 -1.59
CA THR A 91 15.20 10.25 -0.45
C THR A 91 14.31 10.81 0.64
N ALA A 92 14.32 10.18 1.81
CA ALA A 92 13.69 10.68 3.03
C ALA A 92 14.78 11.26 3.96
N VAL A 93 14.58 12.47 4.45
CA VAL A 93 15.42 13.11 5.44
C VAL A 93 14.65 13.19 6.74
N TYR A 94 15.09 12.49 7.76
CA TYR A 94 14.55 12.52 9.10
C TYR A 94 15.42 13.40 9.99
N ASP A 95 14.84 14.38 10.66
CA ASP A 95 15.51 15.21 11.68
C ASP A 95 15.20 14.66 13.06
N PRO A 96 16.14 13.96 13.73
CA PRO A 96 15.91 13.41 15.06
C PRO A 96 15.79 14.47 16.15
N THR A 97 16.08 15.75 15.84
CA THR A 97 15.96 16.86 16.81
C THR A 97 14.52 17.38 16.90
N THR A 98 13.81 17.42 15.77
CA THR A 98 12.44 17.92 15.69
C THR A 98 11.41 16.79 15.53
N GLY A 99 11.84 15.60 15.13
CA GLY A 99 10.97 14.49 14.74
C GLY A 99 10.34 14.65 13.35
N GLU A 100 10.72 15.69 12.60
CA GLU A 100 10.16 15.96 11.27
C GLU A 100 10.83 15.10 10.20
N GLN A 101 10.05 14.72 9.18
CA GLN A 101 10.54 14.01 7.99
C GLN A 101 10.19 14.79 6.72
N THR A 102 11.18 14.89 5.83
CA THR A 102 11.02 15.50 4.51
C THR A 102 11.33 14.46 3.43
N GLU A 103 10.44 14.31 2.45
CA GLU A 103 10.62 13.37 1.36
C GLU A 103 10.85 14.07 0.03
N ILE A 104 11.78 13.51 -0.75
CA ILE A 104 12.08 13.91 -2.12
C ILE A 104 11.92 12.67 -3.00
N ASN A 105 10.80 12.59 -3.70
CA ASN A 105 10.44 11.45 -4.53
C ASN A 105 10.66 11.76 -6.00
N GLU A 106 11.49 10.98 -6.69
CA GLU A 106 11.66 11.07 -8.12
C GLU A 106 10.41 10.57 -8.85
N ARG A 107 10.11 11.14 -10.02
CA ARG A 107 8.95 10.76 -10.84
C ARG A 107 9.04 9.33 -11.39
N GLY A 108 10.25 8.80 -11.52
CA GLY A 108 10.51 7.48 -12.09
C GLY A 108 10.74 7.48 -13.60
N PRO A 109 11.02 6.28 -14.16
CA PRO A 109 11.37 6.08 -15.56
C PRO A 109 10.20 6.34 -16.49
N ALA A 110 10.49 6.54 -17.81
CA ALA A 110 9.50 6.39 -18.86
C ALA A 110 9.47 4.91 -19.29
N VAL A 111 8.27 4.37 -19.38
CA VAL A 111 8.03 2.97 -19.79
C VAL A 111 7.37 2.99 -21.17
N SER A 112 7.94 2.21 -22.10
CA SER A 112 7.40 2.10 -23.45
C SER A 112 6.17 1.18 -23.52
N PRO A 113 5.30 1.33 -24.53
CA PRO A 113 4.14 0.44 -24.70
C PRO A 113 4.51 -1.03 -24.75
N ASN A 114 5.61 -1.40 -25.43
CA ASN A 114 6.07 -2.79 -25.48
C ASN A 114 6.46 -3.35 -24.11
N GLU A 115 7.03 -2.53 -23.23
CA GLU A 115 7.38 -2.94 -21.85
C GLU A 115 6.11 -3.10 -21.00
N VAL A 116 5.09 -2.28 -21.25
CA VAL A 116 3.77 -2.42 -20.62
C VAL A 116 3.11 -3.73 -21.07
N ASP A 117 3.13 -4.04 -22.36
CA ASP A 117 2.59 -5.29 -22.89
C ASP A 117 3.29 -6.52 -22.29
N LEU A 118 4.62 -6.47 -22.20
CA LEU A 118 5.42 -7.53 -21.55
C LEU A 118 5.04 -7.71 -20.08
N PHE A 119 4.79 -6.61 -19.37
CA PHE A 119 4.35 -6.68 -17.98
C PHE A 119 2.96 -7.30 -17.85
N ARG A 120 2.02 -6.87 -18.70
CA ARG A 120 0.66 -7.43 -18.74
C ARG A 120 0.68 -8.94 -18.95
N ASP A 121 1.41 -9.40 -19.98
CA ASP A 121 1.54 -10.84 -20.29
C ASP A 121 2.14 -11.62 -19.12
N LYS A 122 3.20 -11.07 -18.49
CA LYS A 122 3.84 -11.66 -17.31
C LYS A 122 2.88 -11.74 -16.14
N LEU A 123 2.19 -10.64 -15.80
CA LEU A 123 1.23 -10.61 -14.68
C LEU A 123 0.13 -11.64 -14.89
N LEU A 124 -0.47 -11.71 -16.07
CA LEU A 124 -1.52 -12.69 -16.38
C LEU A 124 -1.02 -14.14 -16.34
N TYR A 125 0.25 -14.37 -16.70
CA TYR A 125 0.87 -15.68 -16.54
C TYR A 125 1.03 -16.05 -15.06
N LEU A 126 1.56 -15.16 -14.23
CA LEU A 126 1.72 -15.36 -12.78
C LEU A 126 0.36 -15.51 -12.07
N ALA A 127 -0.64 -14.77 -12.51
CA ALA A 127 -1.97 -14.76 -11.91
C ALA A 127 -2.73 -16.09 -12.04
N ARG A 128 -2.32 -17.00 -12.94
CA ARG A 128 -2.92 -18.34 -13.05
C ARG A 128 -2.81 -19.18 -11.78
N GLY A 129 -1.88 -18.85 -10.91
CA GLY A 129 -1.68 -19.53 -9.62
C GLY A 129 -1.83 -18.59 -8.42
N ALA A 130 -2.40 -17.40 -8.64
CA ALA A 130 -2.60 -16.40 -7.59
C ALA A 130 -4.04 -16.42 -7.06
N ASP A 131 -4.19 -16.17 -5.78
CA ASP A 131 -5.47 -15.96 -5.12
C ASP A 131 -5.76 -14.46 -4.95
N ILE A 132 -4.70 -13.66 -4.74
CA ILE A 132 -4.80 -12.21 -4.52
C ILE A 132 -3.72 -11.50 -5.32
N VAL A 133 -4.09 -10.41 -6.01
CA VAL A 133 -3.17 -9.43 -6.61
C VAL A 133 -3.36 -8.08 -5.96
N VAL A 134 -2.28 -7.51 -5.45
CA VAL A 134 -2.24 -6.18 -4.82
C VAL A 134 -1.56 -5.22 -5.80
N PHE A 135 -2.29 -4.25 -6.31
CA PHE A 135 -1.76 -3.11 -7.06
C PHE A 135 -1.47 -1.97 -6.09
N ALA A 136 -0.20 -1.59 -5.93
CA ALA A 136 0.15 -0.59 -4.95
C ALA A 136 1.18 0.42 -5.47
N GLY A 137 0.86 1.70 -5.31
CA GLY A 137 1.69 2.85 -5.63
C GLY A 137 1.37 3.53 -6.96
N SER A 138 2.15 4.60 -7.22
CA SER A 138 2.02 5.46 -8.40
C SER A 138 2.47 4.78 -9.69
N LEU A 139 2.08 5.36 -10.81
CA LEU A 139 2.53 4.91 -12.13
C LEU A 139 3.81 5.63 -12.55
N PRO A 140 4.71 4.96 -13.30
CA PRO A 140 5.83 5.61 -13.95
C PRO A 140 5.36 6.38 -15.20
N ARG A 141 6.22 7.23 -15.73
CA ARG A 141 5.91 8.03 -16.94
C ARG A 141 5.62 7.15 -18.15
N GLY A 142 4.66 7.54 -18.97
CA GLY A 142 4.30 6.84 -20.21
C GLY A 142 3.38 5.65 -20.04
N VAL A 143 3.03 5.29 -18.81
CA VAL A 143 2.01 4.27 -18.52
C VAL A 143 0.64 4.95 -18.47
N ASP A 144 -0.34 4.35 -19.16
CA ASP A 144 -1.71 4.82 -19.19
C ASP A 144 -2.34 4.76 -17.78
N PRO A 145 -2.97 5.83 -17.27
CA PRO A 145 -3.68 5.82 -16.00
C PRO A 145 -4.74 4.73 -15.87
N GLU A 146 -5.29 4.24 -16.96
CA GLU A 146 -6.26 3.13 -16.96
C GLU A 146 -5.64 1.74 -16.74
N ILE A 147 -4.33 1.60 -16.64
CA ILE A 147 -3.66 0.29 -16.58
C ILE A 147 -4.19 -0.58 -15.44
N TYR A 148 -4.39 -0.03 -14.24
CA TYR A 148 -4.93 -0.79 -13.11
C TYR A 148 -6.37 -1.23 -13.38
N ALA A 149 -7.20 -0.38 -13.96
CA ALA A 149 -8.56 -0.72 -14.34
C ALA A 149 -8.62 -1.86 -15.38
N GLN A 150 -7.74 -1.81 -16.37
CA GLN A 150 -7.63 -2.88 -17.39
C GLN A 150 -7.25 -4.21 -16.76
N LEU A 151 -6.23 -4.21 -15.89
CA LEU A 151 -5.73 -5.40 -15.21
C LEU A 151 -6.73 -5.97 -14.21
N VAL A 152 -7.43 -5.12 -13.45
CA VAL A 152 -8.52 -5.54 -12.54
C VAL A 152 -9.60 -6.29 -13.31
N ARG A 153 -10.06 -5.77 -14.47
CA ARG A 153 -11.07 -6.46 -15.30
C ARG A 153 -10.59 -7.81 -15.82
N GLU A 154 -9.31 -7.94 -16.15
CA GLU A 154 -8.72 -9.19 -16.62
C GLU A 154 -8.60 -10.23 -15.50
N LEU A 155 -8.10 -9.83 -14.34
CA LEU A 155 -7.94 -10.69 -13.16
C LEU A 155 -9.29 -11.15 -12.60
N ARG A 156 -10.31 -10.30 -12.63
CA ARG A 156 -11.67 -10.66 -12.25
C ARG A 156 -12.23 -11.81 -13.10
N ARG A 157 -11.89 -11.87 -14.41
CA ARG A 157 -12.28 -13.01 -15.29
C ARG A 157 -11.54 -14.30 -14.95
N MET A 158 -10.46 -14.20 -14.19
CA MET A 158 -9.65 -15.32 -13.72
C MET A 158 -10.01 -15.73 -12.29
N ASP A 159 -11.02 -15.09 -11.68
CA ASP A 159 -11.46 -15.30 -10.28
C ASP A 159 -10.34 -15.00 -9.26
N VAL A 160 -9.52 -13.99 -9.55
CA VAL A 160 -8.43 -13.53 -8.69
C VAL A 160 -8.87 -12.29 -7.94
N THR A 161 -8.79 -12.31 -6.61
CA THR A 161 -9.08 -11.16 -5.76
C THR A 161 -8.11 -10.00 -6.03
N THR A 162 -8.65 -8.81 -6.23
CA THR A 162 -7.89 -7.61 -6.55
C THR A 162 -7.96 -6.58 -5.43
N VAL A 163 -6.80 -6.09 -5.01
CA VAL A 163 -6.66 -5.03 -4.00
C VAL A 163 -5.93 -3.87 -4.63
N VAL A 164 -6.46 -2.65 -4.52
CA VAL A 164 -5.86 -1.45 -5.11
C VAL A 164 -5.57 -0.41 -4.03
N ASP A 165 -4.31 0.02 -3.97
CA ASP A 165 -3.80 1.11 -3.14
C ASP A 165 -3.00 2.08 -4.02
N SER A 166 -3.69 3.06 -4.57
CA SER A 166 -3.12 4.06 -5.47
C SER A 166 -3.75 5.43 -5.22
N GLU A 167 -3.28 6.44 -5.94
CA GLU A 167 -3.72 7.83 -5.81
C GLU A 167 -4.04 8.44 -7.19
N GLY A 168 -4.77 9.55 -7.21
CA GLY A 168 -5.03 10.33 -8.39
C GLY A 168 -5.81 9.60 -9.50
N GLU A 169 -5.52 9.94 -10.76
CA GLU A 169 -6.21 9.36 -11.93
C GLU A 169 -6.20 7.83 -11.97
N PRO A 170 -5.10 7.12 -11.66
CA PRO A 170 -5.10 5.66 -11.63
C PRO A 170 -6.14 5.06 -10.67
N MET A 171 -6.34 5.68 -9.49
CA MET A 171 -7.35 5.25 -8.54
C MET A 171 -8.76 5.52 -9.04
N HIS A 172 -9.02 6.71 -9.61
CA HIS A 172 -10.31 7.05 -10.22
C HIS A 172 -10.73 6.10 -11.35
N HIS A 173 -9.77 5.61 -12.13
CA HIS A 173 -10.05 4.59 -13.15
C HIS A 173 -10.25 3.20 -12.54
N ALA A 174 -9.42 2.84 -11.54
CA ALA A 174 -9.46 1.52 -10.94
C ALA A 174 -10.77 1.24 -10.22
N VAL A 175 -11.35 2.18 -9.47
CA VAL A 175 -12.61 1.98 -8.74
C VAL A 175 -13.77 1.64 -9.68
N ARG A 176 -13.80 2.22 -10.89
CA ARG A 176 -14.82 1.95 -11.92
C ARG A 176 -14.68 0.56 -12.57
N ALA A 177 -13.55 -0.11 -12.34
CA ALA A 177 -13.34 -1.49 -12.76
C ALA A 177 -13.79 -2.50 -11.70
N GLU A 178 -14.34 -2.01 -10.59
CA GLU A 178 -14.89 -2.79 -9.48
C GLU A 178 -13.86 -3.76 -8.86
N PRO A 179 -12.71 -3.25 -8.34
CA PRO A 179 -11.79 -4.09 -7.58
C PRO A 179 -12.47 -4.62 -6.32
N ASP A 180 -11.98 -5.74 -5.80
CA ASP A 180 -12.57 -6.32 -4.59
C ASP A 180 -12.35 -5.41 -3.36
N VAL A 181 -11.17 -4.80 -3.24
CA VAL A 181 -10.80 -3.93 -2.10
C VAL A 181 -10.03 -2.71 -2.59
N ILE A 182 -10.34 -1.55 -1.99
CA ILE A 182 -9.48 -0.36 -2.05
C ILE A 182 -9.05 0.07 -0.65
N SER A 183 -7.85 0.66 -0.53
CA SER A 183 -7.29 1.06 0.78
C SER A 183 -6.64 2.45 0.75
N PRO A 184 -7.40 3.52 0.47
CA PRO A 184 -6.86 4.87 0.51
C PRO A 184 -6.63 5.37 1.95
N ASN A 185 -5.66 6.28 2.14
CA ASN A 185 -5.60 7.13 3.32
C ASN A 185 -6.63 8.28 3.23
N VAL A 186 -6.72 9.12 4.27
CA VAL A 186 -7.68 10.23 4.31
C VAL A 186 -7.54 11.16 3.11
N ASN A 187 -6.33 11.60 2.80
CA ASN A 187 -6.10 12.54 1.69
C ASN A 187 -6.43 11.92 0.32
N GLU A 188 -6.05 10.66 0.12
CA GLU A 188 -6.38 9.90 -1.09
C GLU A 188 -7.90 9.66 -1.22
N ALA A 189 -8.59 9.47 -0.08
CA ALA A 189 -10.04 9.32 -0.04
C ALA A 189 -10.76 10.65 -0.35
N GLU A 190 -10.30 11.78 0.21
CA GLU A 190 -10.81 13.13 -0.10
C GLU A 190 -10.65 13.45 -1.59
N GLU A 191 -9.49 13.13 -2.17
CA GLU A 191 -9.27 13.29 -3.61
C GLU A 191 -10.24 12.41 -4.42
N LEU A 192 -10.44 11.16 -4.00
CA LEU A 192 -11.28 10.20 -4.70
C LEU A 192 -12.77 10.59 -4.71
N VAL A 193 -13.31 11.09 -3.58
CA VAL A 193 -14.71 11.50 -3.47
C VAL A 193 -14.93 12.97 -3.85
N GLY A 194 -13.86 13.79 -3.87
CA GLY A 194 -13.87 15.18 -4.35
C GLY A 194 -14.24 16.22 -3.30
N HIS A 195 -14.21 15.89 -2.00
CA HIS A 195 -14.40 16.84 -0.89
C HIS A 195 -13.60 16.44 0.35
N GLU A 196 -13.28 17.44 1.21
CA GLU A 196 -12.55 17.26 2.47
C GLU A 196 -13.47 16.72 3.58
N PHE A 197 -12.88 16.06 4.59
CA PHE A 197 -13.59 15.52 5.75
C PHE A 197 -13.20 16.29 7.01
N ASN A 198 -14.17 16.96 7.62
CA ASN A 198 -13.95 17.79 8.82
C ASN A 198 -14.09 17.00 10.13
N ASP A 199 -14.85 15.90 10.12
CA ASP A 199 -15.09 15.08 11.30
C ASP A 199 -15.19 13.58 10.97
N GLU A 200 -15.41 12.76 11.98
CA GLU A 200 -15.49 11.31 11.83
C GLU A 200 -16.78 10.87 11.12
N GLN A 201 -17.89 11.60 11.27
CA GLN A 201 -19.14 11.26 10.59
C GLN A 201 -19.02 11.44 9.08
N GLU A 202 -18.36 12.49 8.63
CA GLU A 202 -18.06 12.71 7.21
C GLU A 202 -17.13 11.61 6.66
N ARG A 203 -16.13 11.16 7.42
CA ARG A 203 -15.26 10.03 7.05
C ARG A 203 -16.04 8.71 6.94
N VAL A 204 -16.96 8.46 7.87
CA VAL A 204 -17.85 7.29 7.81
C VAL A 204 -18.74 7.34 6.56
N GLY A 205 -19.33 8.51 6.25
CA GLY A 205 -20.09 8.73 5.03
C GLY A 205 -19.28 8.49 3.77
N ALA A 206 -18.06 9.04 3.73
CA ALA A 206 -17.15 8.91 2.59
C ALA A 206 -16.78 7.46 2.24
N VAL A 207 -16.69 6.57 3.23
CA VAL A 207 -16.45 5.14 2.96
C VAL A 207 -17.64 4.53 2.19
N GLY A 208 -18.87 4.97 2.46
CA GLY A 208 -20.05 4.61 1.67
C GLY A 208 -19.99 5.16 0.25
N GLU A 209 -19.59 6.43 0.09
CA GLU A 209 -19.41 7.06 -1.22
C GLU A 209 -18.34 6.34 -2.06
N MET A 210 -17.20 6.01 -1.45
CA MET A 210 -16.14 5.25 -2.14
C MET A 210 -16.66 3.92 -2.68
N VAL A 211 -17.44 3.20 -1.88
CA VAL A 211 -18.03 1.93 -2.34
C VAL A 211 -19.03 2.14 -3.48
N ALA A 212 -19.78 3.24 -3.46
CA ALA A 212 -20.73 3.56 -4.54
C ALA A 212 -20.02 3.84 -5.89
N LEU A 213 -18.72 4.14 -5.88
CA LEU A 213 -17.91 4.27 -7.09
C LEU A 213 -17.59 2.94 -7.78
N GLY A 214 -17.78 1.79 -7.10
CA GLY A 214 -17.66 0.47 -7.70
C GLY A 214 -16.96 -0.63 -6.89
N PRO A 215 -15.97 -0.36 -6.01
CA PRO A 215 -15.25 -1.42 -5.32
C PRO A 215 -16.16 -2.27 -4.43
N GLY A 216 -15.79 -3.54 -4.25
CA GLY A 216 -16.50 -4.45 -3.36
C GLY A 216 -16.43 -4.01 -1.90
N GLU A 217 -15.26 -3.58 -1.45
CA GLU A 217 -14.94 -3.13 -0.10
C GLU A 217 -14.06 -1.87 -0.16
N ALA A 218 -14.21 -0.97 0.80
CA ALA A 218 -13.37 0.22 0.94
C ALA A 218 -12.87 0.34 2.38
N ILE A 219 -11.57 0.59 2.55
CA ILE A 219 -10.89 0.73 3.83
C ILE A 219 -10.17 2.07 3.84
N MET A 220 -10.66 3.05 4.57
CA MET A 220 -9.96 4.32 4.78
C MET A 220 -9.00 4.17 5.95
N THR A 221 -7.70 4.28 5.70
CA THR A 221 -6.69 4.22 6.76
C THR A 221 -6.56 5.57 7.46
N LEU A 222 -6.47 5.54 8.79
CA LEU A 222 -6.36 6.68 9.70
C LEU A 222 -5.07 6.59 10.51
N PRO A 223 -4.60 7.69 11.15
CA PRO A 223 -3.41 7.64 12.00
C PRO A 223 -3.50 6.66 13.16
N ASP A 224 -4.70 6.39 13.65
CA ASP A 224 -4.99 5.51 14.79
C ASP A 224 -5.69 4.19 14.40
N GLY A 225 -5.90 3.93 13.10
CA GLY A 225 -6.55 2.70 12.65
C GLY A 225 -7.22 2.79 11.28
N CYS A 226 -8.52 2.47 11.18
CA CYS A 226 -9.26 2.57 9.92
C CYS A 226 -10.78 2.69 10.12
N ILE A 227 -11.47 3.18 9.09
CA ILE A 227 -12.92 3.02 8.89
C ILE A 227 -13.10 2.17 7.63
N ALA A 228 -13.93 1.14 7.68
CA ALA A 228 -14.09 0.21 6.58
C ALA A 228 -15.55 -0.15 6.31
N SER A 229 -15.90 -0.23 5.03
CA SER A 229 -17.12 -0.86 4.55
C SER A 229 -16.76 -2.20 3.92
N LEU A 230 -17.17 -3.28 4.57
CA LEU A 230 -16.85 -4.64 4.19
C LEU A 230 -18.12 -5.39 3.75
N ARG A 231 -17.93 -6.48 3.03
CA ARG A 231 -19.02 -7.41 2.69
C ARG A 231 -18.88 -8.68 3.54
N VAL A 232 -19.85 -8.89 4.43
CA VAL A 232 -19.91 -10.06 5.32
C VAL A 232 -21.23 -10.79 5.04
N ASP A 233 -21.18 -12.06 4.66
CA ASP A 233 -22.34 -12.90 4.34
C ASP A 233 -23.31 -12.28 3.31
N GLY A 234 -22.76 -11.50 2.39
CA GLY A 234 -23.52 -10.79 1.35
C GLY A 234 -24.10 -9.44 1.78
N GLU A 235 -24.08 -9.13 3.05
CA GLU A 235 -24.48 -7.84 3.62
C GLU A 235 -23.30 -6.88 3.73
N ARG A 236 -23.57 -5.58 3.65
CA ARG A 236 -22.61 -4.53 3.85
C ARG A 236 -22.56 -4.11 5.32
N THR A 237 -21.37 -4.09 5.90
CA THR A 237 -21.14 -3.72 7.29
C THR A 237 -20.11 -2.63 7.38
N LEU A 238 -20.31 -1.66 8.29
CA LEU A 238 -19.40 -0.58 8.58
C LEU A 238 -18.65 -0.87 9.89
N HIS A 239 -17.36 -0.62 9.88
CA HIS A 239 -16.49 -0.87 11.03
C HIS A 239 -15.57 0.31 11.28
N ARG A 240 -15.41 0.68 12.54
CA ARG A 240 -14.32 1.49 13.07
C ARG A 240 -13.36 0.56 13.81
N VAL A 241 -12.10 0.57 13.44
CA VAL A 241 -11.05 -0.24 14.11
C VAL A 241 -9.92 0.70 14.49
N TRP A 242 -9.52 0.71 15.77
CA TRP A 242 -8.50 1.64 16.25
C TRP A 242 -7.64 1.06 17.35
N ILE A 243 -6.53 1.74 17.59
CA ILE A 243 -5.62 1.50 18.70
C ILE A 243 -5.25 2.86 19.30
N GLU A 244 -5.02 2.90 20.60
CA GLU A 244 -4.55 4.12 21.27
C GLU A 244 -3.27 4.66 20.60
N PRO A 245 -3.20 5.99 20.37
CA PRO A 245 -2.04 6.61 19.72
C PRO A 245 -0.74 6.31 20.46
N ARG A 246 0.33 6.04 19.70
CA ARG A 246 1.65 5.69 20.22
C ARG A 246 2.70 6.66 19.70
N GLU A 247 3.83 6.74 20.41
CA GLU A 247 4.98 7.50 19.90
C GLU A 247 5.46 6.86 18.58
N SER A 248 5.47 7.65 17.53
CA SER A 248 5.89 7.25 16.18
C SER A 248 7.31 7.72 15.90
N VAL A 249 8.15 6.83 15.38
CA VAL A 249 9.49 7.17 14.87
C VAL A 249 9.40 7.59 13.40
N ALA A 250 8.56 6.90 12.61
CA ALA A 250 8.32 7.21 11.21
C ALA A 250 6.93 6.73 10.78
N ALA A 251 6.18 7.56 10.05
CA ALA A 251 4.87 7.18 9.53
C ALA A 251 4.93 6.55 8.14
N VAL A 252 6.08 6.65 7.45
CA VAL A 252 6.26 6.16 6.07
C VAL A 252 6.17 4.64 6.01
N GLY A 253 5.29 4.15 5.13
CA GLY A 253 5.05 2.72 4.96
C GLY A 253 4.08 2.09 5.96
N ALA A 254 3.46 2.88 6.87
CA ALA A 254 2.46 2.37 7.80
C ALA A 254 1.21 1.87 7.05
N GLY A 255 0.77 2.57 6.01
CA GLY A 255 -0.32 2.12 5.11
C GLY A 255 0.04 0.82 4.38
N ASP A 256 1.28 0.69 3.91
CA ASP A 256 1.77 -0.54 3.25
C ASP A 256 1.77 -1.72 4.23
N ALA A 257 2.21 -1.49 5.48
CA ALA A 257 2.21 -2.50 6.54
C ALA A 257 0.78 -2.88 6.96
N PHE A 258 -0.12 -1.89 7.06
CA PHE A 258 -1.55 -2.12 7.29
C PHE A 258 -2.12 -3.03 6.19
N LEU A 259 -1.93 -2.65 4.92
CA LEU A 259 -2.43 -3.40 3.78
C LEU A 259 -1.89 -4.84 3.76
N ALA A 260 -0.60 -5.01 4.05
CA ALA A 260 0.01 -6.32 4.14
C ALA A 260 -0.58 -7.17 5.28
N GLY A 261 -0.82 -6.60 6.45
CA GLY A 261 -1.46 -7.28 7.58
C GLY A 261 -2.88 -7.73 7.25
N TYR A 262 -3.66 -6.84 6.62
CA TYR A 262 -5.01 -7.12 6.12
C TYR A 262 -5.01 -8.28 5.11
N VAL A 263 -4.17 -8.19 4.08
CA VAL A 263 -4.06 -9.22 3.03
C VAL A 263 -3.54 -10.54 3.60
N ALA A 264 -2.60 -10.51 4.56
CA ALA A 264 -2.06 -11.72 5.20
C ALA A 264 -3.14 -12.51 5.96
N ALA A 265 -4.10 -11.82 6.57
CA ALA A 265 -5.23 -12.45 7.24
C ALA A 265 -6.33 -12.89 6.25
N ARG A 266 -6.59 -12.09 5.22
CA ARG A 266 -7.59 -12.38 4.18
C ARG A 266 -7.21 -13.61 3.35
N TYR A 267 -5.93 -13.81 3.07
CA TYR A 267 -5.43 -14.92 2.24
C TYR A 267 -5.84 -16.31 2.76
N PRO A 268 -5.72 -16.65 4.05
CA PRO A 268 -6.22 -17.90 4.59
C PRO A 268 -7.73 -17.90 4.85
N GLY A 269 -8.46 -16.81 4.58
CA GLY A 269 -9.91 -16.72 4.76
C GLY A 269 -10.33 -16.33 6.18
N ALA A 270 -9.53 -15.56 6.90
CA ALA A 270 -9.93 -15.04 8.21
C ALA A 270 -11.19 -14.14 8.10
N PRO A 271 -12.00 -14.03 9.18
CA PRO A 271 -13.14 -13.11 9.25
C PRO A 271 -12.70 -11.66 8.93
N ALA A 272 -13.60 -10.89 8.32
CA ALA A 272 -13.31 -9.54 7.87
C ALA A 272 -12.78 -8.61 8.98
N GLU A 273 -13.38 -8.66 10.17
CA GLU A 273 -12.92 -7.89 11.34
C GLU A 273 -11.49 -8.28 11.77
N GLU A 274 -11.15 -9.57 11.75
CA GLU A 274 -9.80 -10.04 12.07
C GLU A 274 -8.77 -9.53 11.03
N CYS A 275 -9.17 -9.45 9.73
CA CYS A 275 -8.32 -8.86 8.70
C CYS A 275 -8.01 -7.38 9.01
N LEU A 276 -9.01 -6.58 9.42
CA LEU A 276 -8.82 -5.19 9.82
C LEU A 276 -7.92 -5.06 11.06
N ARG A 277 -8.17 -5.88 12.10
CA ARG A 277 -7.34 -5.89 13.32
C ARG A 277 -5.87 -6.14 13.01
N ARG A 278 -5.58 -7.13 12.17
CA ARG A 278 -4.20 -7.44 11.74
C ARG A 278 -3.60 -6.32 10.89
N GLY A 279 -4.40 -5.67 10.07
CA GLY A 279 -4.00 -4.46 9.35
C GLY A 279 -3.57 -3.36 10.32
N VAL A 280 -4.42 -2.99 11.29
CA VAL A 280 -4.13 -1.96 12.30
C VAL A 280 -2.90 -2.34 13.13
N ALA A 281 -2.77 -3.60 13.57
CA ALA A 281 -1.61 -4.06 14.35
C ALA A 281 -0.29 -3.89 13.59
N CYS A 282 -0.25 -4.28 12.30
CA CYS A 282 0.94 -4.15 11.47
C CYS A 282 1.25 -2.69 11.15
N GLY A 283 0.23 -1.88 10.83
CA GLY A 283 0.40 -0.44 10.59
C GLY A 283 0.97 0.27 11.82
N ALA A 284 0.36 0.07 12.98
CA ALA A 284 0.80 0.68 14.24
C ALA A 284 2.21 0.23 14.66
N GLU A 285 2.54 -1.06 14.50
CA GLU A 285 3.88 -1.57 14.83
C GLU A 285 4.97 -0.97 13.93
N SER A 286 4.68 -0.83 12.63
CA SER A 286 5.66 -0.33 11.66
C SER A 286 6.08 1.11 11.93
N THR A 287 5.24 1.95 12.55
CA THR A 287 5.58 3.34 12.88
C THR A 287 6.68 3.48 13.92
N GLY A 288 6.98 2.43 14.69
CA GLY A 288 8.07 2.39 15.67
C GLY A 288 9.48 2.22 15.05
N ARG A 289 9.62 2.18 13.71
CA ARG A 289 10.86 1.85 13.01
C ARG A 289 11.17 2.80 11.87
N LEU A 290 12.48 2.98 11.59
CA LEU A 290 12.92 3.62 10.35
C LEU A 290 12.95 2.59 9.22
N GLY A 291 12.29 2.92 8.09
CA GLY A 291 12.21 2.08 6.90
C GLY A 291 10.82 1.48 6.69
N ALA A 292 10.35 1.52 5.43
CA ALA A 292 9.03 1.06 5.05
C ALA A 292 8.97 -0.48 4.89
N GLY A 293 7.82 -1.07 5.24
CA GLY A 293 7.57 -2.51 5.11
C GLY A 293 8.30 -3.37 6.15
N LEU A 294 8.75 -2.79 7.26
CA LEU A 294 9.39 -3.50 8.36
C LEU A 294 8.40 -3.66 9.52
N VAL A 295 8.13 -4.91 9.91
CA VAL A 295 7.22 -5.26 11.00
C VAL A 295 7.84 -6.35 11.88
N ASP A 296 7.79 -6.18 13.19
CA ASP A 296 8.05 -7.25 14.14
C ASP A 296 6.76 -8.02 14.43
N VAL A 297 6.70 -9.25 13.95
CA VAL A 297 5.51 -10.11 14.08
C VAL A 297 5.08 -10.29 15.53
N ARG A 298 6.05 -10.47 16.45
CA ARG A 298 5.74 -10.68 17.86
C ARG A 298 5.15 -9.44 18.53
N GLN A 299 5.60 -8.26 18.13
CA GLN A 299 5.05 -6.99 18.62
C GLN A 299 3.67 -6.76 18.03
N ALA A 300 3.50 -6.94 16.72
CA ALA A 300 2.20 -6.83 16.05
C ALA A 300 1.16 -7.80 16.69
N GLU A 301 1.53 -9.04 16.98
CA GLU A 301 0.67 -10.00 17.69
C GLU A 301 0.27 -9.51 19.11
N ARG A 302 1.16 -8.83 19.82
CA ARG A 302 0.81 -8.25 21.14
C ARG A 302 -0.19 -7.10 21.01
N LEU A 303 -0.04 -6.28 19.97
CA LEU A 303 -0.94 -5.15 19.71
C LEU A 303 -2.37 -5.59 19.42
N LEU A 304 -2.60 -6.79 18.90
CA LEU A 304 -3.95 -7.32 18.65
C LEU A 304 -4.85 -7.27 19.89
N ALA A 305 -4.30 -7.45 21.08
CA ALA A 305 -5.06 -7.39 22.33
C ALA A 305 -5.52 -5.96 22.72
N GLU A 306 -4.91 -4.93 22.12
CA GLU A 306 -5.19 -3.52 22.42
C GLU A 306 -6.07 -2.87 21.35
N ILE A 307 -6.36 -3.59 20.26
CA ILE A 307 -7.15 -3.06 19.15
C ILE A 307 -8.64 -3.23 19.44
N GLU A 308 -9.34 -2.13 19.37
CA GLU A 308 -10.78 -2.06 19.51
C GLU A 308 -11.48 -2.10 18.15
N VAL A 309 -12.63 -2.73 18.10
CA VAL A 309 -13.47 -2.86 16.90
C VAL A 309 -14.90 -2.47 17.28
N GLU A 310 -15.47 -1.54 16.54
CA GLU A 310 -16.85 -1.14 16.65
C GLU A 310 -17.55 -1.33 15.30
N ARG A 311 -18.71 -1.99 15.32
CA ARG A 311 -19.59 -2.03 14.17
C ARG A 311 -20.48 -0.78 14.19
N LEU A 312 -20.35 0.03 13.17
CA LEU A 312 -21.11 1.26 13.04
C LEU A 312 -22.48 0.99 12.37
N ASP A 313 -23.48 1.75 12.75
CA ASP A 313 -24.74 1.78 12.01
C ASP A 313 -24.53 2.47 10.66
N ALA A 314 -25.19 1.96 9.61
CA ALA A 314 -25.16 2.63 8.32
C ALA A 314 -25.73 4.05 8.47
N PRO A 315 -25.06 5.09 7.92
CA PRO A 315 -25.65 6.43 7.94
C PRO A 315 -27.03 6.38 7.31
N ALA A 316 -28.01 7.02 7.97
CA ALA A 316 -29.38 7.12 7.44
C ALA A 316 -29.27 7.72 6.03
N GLU A 317 -29.87 7.05 5.04
CA GLU A 317 -29.93 7.58 3.68
C GLU A 317 -30.54 8.99 3.75
N VAL A 318 -29.74 9.99 3.39
CA VAL A 318 -30.23 11.35 3.23
C VAL A 318 -31.03 11.36 1.94
N GLY A 319 -32.38 11.32 2.09
CA GLY A 319 -33.35 11.31 1.01
C GLY A 319 -33.38 12.63 0.20
#